data_1d173728cbb3a3980750cd83e0a92d0a
#
_entry.id   1d173728cbb3a3980750cd83e0a92d0a
#
_cell.length_a   1.000
_cell.length_b   1.000
_cell.length_c   1.000
_cell.angle_alpha   90.00
_cell.angle_beta   90.00
_cell.angle_gamma   90.00
#
_symmetry.space_group_name_H-M   'P 1'
#
loop_
_entity.id
_entity.type
_entity.pdbx_description
1 polymer ?
#
loop_
_entity_poly.entity_id
_entity_poly.type
_entity_poly.pdbx_seq_one_letter_code
_entity_poly.pdbx_strand_id
1 'polypeptide(L)'
;MKKLSLFICLFIAAMSSVYAQDPVKKVYKPWDNGKLRVSDNGTYLQHENGTPFFWMGETGWLLPERLDRSEASYYLNGCREAGYNVVQVQTINGVPAINFYGQLSNPDGWDFSEINKKGVYGYWDHMDYIIKQAENQGIYIAMVPIWGGLVKAGLMSVDDAKAYGKFLAERYKDSPNIIWVMGGDVKGDINPDQWNAMARTIKSIDKNHLMSYHPFGRTSSINWFHNAEWLDFNMFQSGHRRYDQVRGDGDDTAQAAQAEDNWRYVEAGLAMKPRK
;
A
#
# COMPACT_ATOMS: atom_id res chain seq x y z
N MET A 1 -39.29 -55.20 -7.08
CA MET A 1 -37.91 -54.71 -7.43
C MET A 1 -37.89 -53.44 -8.27
N LYS A 2 -38.74 -53.22 -9.27
CA LYS A 2 -38.72 -52.00 -10.12
C LYS A 2 -39.05 -50.67 -9.42
N LYS A 3 -39.86 -50.69 -8.32
CA LYS A 3 -40.22 -49.48 -7.56
C LYS A 3 -39.10 -48.98 -6.62
N LEU A 4 -38.24 -49.89 -6.15
CA LEU A 4 -37.11 -49.51 -5.27
C LEU A 4 -35.98 -48.82 -6.05
N SER A 5 -35.74 -49.26 -7.29
CA SER A 5 -34.74 -48.65 -8.15
C SER A 5 -35.09 -47.19 -8.55
N LEU A 6 -36.40 -46.90 -8.73
CA LEU A 6 -36.84 -45.54 -9.09
C LEU A 6 -36.67 -44.56 -7.91
N PHE A 7 -36.87 -45.01 -6.67
CA PHE A 7 -36.64 -44.16 -5.48
C PHE A 7 -35.17 -43.86 -5.25
N ILE A 8 -34.27 -44.80 -5.49
CA ILE A 8 -32.82 -44.59 -5.35
C ILE A 8 -32.32 -43.62 -6.41
N CYS A 9 -32.78 -43.69 -7.64
CA CYS A 9 -32.42 -42.75 -8.71
C CYS A 9 -32.91 -41.30 -8.42
N LEU A 10 -34.11 -41.15 -7.86
CA LEU A 10 -34.64 -39.86 -7.46
C LEU A 10 -33.87 -39.26 -6.25
N PHE A 11 -33.40 -40.09 -5.33
CA PHE A 11 -32.62 -39.63 -4.18
C PHE A 11 -31.17 -39.21 -4.59
N ILE A 12 -30.58 -39.92 -5.54
CA ILE A 12 -29.26 -39.57 -6.07
C ILE A 12 -29.33 -38.28 -6.93
N ALA A 13 -30.41 -38.08 -7.72
CA ALA A 13 -30.64 -36.86 -8.45
C ALA A 13 -30.92 -35.65 -7.53
N ALA A 14 -31.58 -35.84 -6.38
CA ALA A 14 -31.82 -34.80 -5.38
C ALA A 14 -30.53 -34.44 -4.60
N MET A 15 -29.62 -35.40 -4.35
CA MET A 15 -28.33 -35.11 -3.72
C MET A 15 -27.35 -34.43 -4.64
N SER A 16 -27.38 -34.66 -5.95
CA SER A 16 -26.51 -33.96 -6.90
C SER A 16 -26.91 -32.51 -7.10
N SER A 17 -28.10 -32.08 -6.81
CA SER A 17 -28.53 -30.69 -6.87
C SER A 17 -28.14 -29.87 -5.63
N VAL A 18 -27.70 -30.50 -4.53
CA VAL A 18 -27.27 -29.80 -3.30
C VAL A 18 -25.81 -29.31 -3.39
N TYR A 19 -25.05 -29.81 -4.37
CA TYR A 19 -23.66 -29.40 -4.62
C TYR A 19 -23.50 -28.54 -5.89
N ALA A 20 -24.55 -27.88 -6.34
CA ALA A 20 -24.36 -26.76 -7.24
C ALA A 20 -23.60 -25.68 -6.45
N GLN A 21 -22.27 -25.67 -6.57
CA GLN A 21 -21.47 -24.56 -6.05
C GLN A 21 -22.05 -23.29 -6.68
N ASP A 22 -22.45 -22.35 -5.83
CA ASP A 22 -22.76 -21.01 -6.30
C ASP A 22 -21.65 -20.55 -7.27
N PRO A 23 -21.97 -19.98 -8.42
CA PRO A 23 -20.98 -19.55 -9.36
C PRO A 23 -20.01 -18.63 -8.60
N VAL A 24 -18.71 -19.00 -8.61
CA VAL A 24 -17.67 -18.23 -7.93
C VAL A 24 -17.82 -16.78 -8.38
N LYS A 25 -18.31 -15.94 -7.45
CA LYS A 25 -18.59 -14.53 -7.74
C LYS A 25 -17.30 -13.89 -8.19
N LYS A 26 -17.22 -13.48 -9.47
CA LYS A 26 -16.01 -12.87 -10.01
C LYS A 26 -15.61 -11.69 -9.13
N VAL A 27 -14.39 -11.72 -8.59
CA VAL A 27 -13.87 -10.62 -7.80
C VAL A 27 -13.73 -9.40 -8.69
N TYR A 28 -14.34 -8.29 -8.29
CA TYR A 28 -14.19 -7.01 -8.97
C TYR A 28 -12.74 -6.53 -8.82
N LYS A 29 -12.12 -6.17 -9.93
CA LYS A 29 -10.78 -5.60 -9.97
C LYS A 29 -10.86 -4.14 -10.38
N PRO A 30 -10.54 -3.20 -9.49
CA PRO A 30 -10.67 -1.76 -9.77
C PRO A 30 -9.93 -1.32 -11.04
N TRP A 31 -8.76 -1.87 -11.30
CA TRP A 31 -7.92 -1.57 -12.49
C TRP A 31 -8.48 -2.07 -13.82
N ASP A 32 -9.58 -2.85 -13.83
CA ASP A 32 -10.35 -3.13 -15.06
C ASP A 32 -10.96 -1.82 -15.63
N ASN A 33 -11.02 -0.75 -14.82
CA ASN A 33 -11.43 0.60 -15.21
C ASN A 33 -10.26 1.48 -15.69
N GLY A 34 -9.08 0.91 -15.89
CA GLY A 34 -7.84 1.60 -16.22
C GLY A 34 -7.04 2.02 -14.99
N LYS A 35 -5.92 2.70 -15.21
CA LYS A 35 -5.03 3.16 -14.15
C LYS A 35 -5.72 4.16 -13.22
N LEU A 36 -5.27 4.17 -11.97
CA LEU A 36 -5.71 5.17 -11.01
C LEU A 36 -5.02 6.51 -11.32
N ARG A 37 -5.77 7.60 -11.28
CA ARG A 37 -5.28 8.96 -11.51
C ARG A 37 -5.98 9.97 -10.60
N VAL A 38 -5.39 11.13 -10.46
CA VAL A 38 -6.04 12.28 -9.85
C VAL A 38 -7.07 12.85 -10.85
N SER A 39 -8.24 13.23 -10.37
CA SER A 39 -9.28 13.87 -11.21
C SER A 39 -8.79 15.18 -11.80
N ASP A 40 -9.38 15.61 -12.92
CA ASP A 40 -8.95 16.82 -13.64
C ASP A 40 -9.05 18.10 -12.80
N ASN A 41 -9.97 18.13 -11.83
CA ASN A 41 -10.11 19.25 -10.90
C ASN A 41 -9.24 19.13 -9.64
N GLY A 42 -8.49 18.00 -9.48
CA GLY A 42 -7.58 17.77 -8.37
C GLY A 42 -8.27 17.55 -7.02
N THR A 43 -9.51 17.03 -6.98
CA THR A 43 -10.27 16.91 -5.74
C THR A 43 -10.54 15.50 -5.28
N TYR A 44 -10.35 14.50 -6.14
CA TYR A 44 -10.53 13.07 -5.82
C TYR A 44 -9.72 12.18 -6.75
N LEU A 45 -9.63 10.90 -6.41
CA LEU A 45 -9.02 9.89 -7.25
C LEU A 45 -10.08 9.23 -8.15
N GLN A 46 -9.69 8.89 -9.37
CA GLN A 46 -10.54 8.19 -10.33
C GLN A 46 -9.69 7.28 -11.22
N HIS A 47 -10.34 6.35 -11.88
CA HIS A 47 -9.72 5.55 -12.94
C HIS A 47 -9.69 6.30 -14.28
N GLU A 48 -8.89 5.81 -15.22
CA GLU A 48 -8.77 6.41 -16.57
C GLU A 48 -10.10 6.54 -17.28
N ASN A 49 -11.03 5.59 -17.11
CA ASN A 49 -12.37 5.66 -17.68
C ASN A 49 -13.32 6.64 -16.96
N GLY A 50 -12.85 7.36 -15.95
CA GLY A 50 -13.63 8.34 -15.17
C GLY A 50 -14.39 7.76 -13.97
N THR A 51 -14.32 6.45 -13.73
CA THR A 51 -14.95 5.85 -12.54
C THR A 51 -14.28 6.39 -11.26
N PRO A 52 -15.03 7.02 -10.34
CA PRO A 52 -14.47 7.52 -9.09
C PRO A 52 -13.88 6.40 -8.24
N PHE A 53 -12.79 6.69 -7.55
CA PHE A 53 -12.16 5.78 -6.60
C PHE A 53 -12.26 6.37 -5.19
N PHE A 54 -12.92 5.65 -4.30
CA PHE A 54 -12.97 5.98 -2.88
C PHE A 54 -11.96 5.11 -2.12
N TRP A 55 -10.97 5.75 -1.49
CA TRP A 55 -9.95 5.06 -0.73
C TRP A 55 -10.52 4.58 0.61
N MET A 56 -10.79 3.28 0.74
CA MET A 56 -11.12 2.63 1.99
C MET A 56 -9.93 1.74 2.38
N GLY A 57 -9.08 2.26 3.26
CA GLY A 57 -7.79 1.65 3.56
C GLY A 57 -7.71 0.95 4.91
N GLU A 58 -6.88 -0.09 4.97
CA GLU A 58 -6.43 -0.78 6.18
C GLU A 58 -4.91 -0.72 6.27
N THR A 59 -4.34 -0.91 7.45
CA THR A 59 -2.90 -0.88 7.71
C THR A 59 -2.35 -2.26 8.05
N GLY A 60 -1.83 -2.95 7.06
CA GLY A 60 -1.09 -4.21 7.20
C GLY A 60 0.42 -4.00 7.25
N TRP A 61 0.90 -3.08 8.11
CA TRP A 61 2.27 -2.56 8.09
C TRP A 61 3.34 -3.64 7.97
N LEU A 62 3.30 -4.66 8.79
CA LEU A 62 4.32 -5.70 8.88
C LEU A 62 3.91 -7.02 8.21
N LEU A 63 2.98 -6.96 7.28
CA LEU A 63 2.43 -8.14 6.62
C LEU A 63 3.52 -9.05 6.00
N PRO A 64 4.55 -8.53 5.28
CA PRO A 64 5.60 -9.38 4.73
C PRO A 64 6.51 -10.03 5.78
N GLU A 65 6.66 -9.38 6.95
CA GLU A 65 7.57 -9.84 7.99
C GLU A 65 6.91 -10.82 8.96
N ARG A 66 5.61 -10.68 9.19
CA ARG A 66 4.91 -11.35 10.28
C ARG A 66 4.03 -12.52 9.86
N LEU A 67 3.50 -12.51 8.66
CA LEU A 67 2.54 -13.50 8.21
C LEU A 67 3.16 -14.48 7.21
N ASP A 68 2.77 -15.75 7.32
CA ASP A 68 3.05 -16.73 6.29
C ASP A 68 2.11 -16.54 5.07
N ARG A 69 2.26 -17.38 4.05
CA ARG A 69 1.45 -17.30 2.82
C ARG A 69 -0.04 -17.51 3.08
N SER A 70 -0.40 -18.42 3.96
CA SER A 70 -1.80 -18.73 4.25
C SER A 70 -2.45 -17.64 5.09
N GLU A 71 -1.74 -17.15 6.09
CA GLU A 71 -2.16 -16.06 6.95
C GLU A 71 -2.31 -14.74 6.17
N ALA A 72 -1.35 -14.43 5.27
CA ALA A 72 -1.42 -13.27 4.39
C ALA A 72 -2.64 -13.33 3.45
N SER A 73 -2.92 -14.52 2.89
CA SER A 73 -4.11 -14.72 2.04
C SER A 73 -5.40 -14.58 2.85
N TYR A 74 -5.45 -15.14 4.06
CA TYR A 74 -6.59 -15.02 4.95
C TYR A 74 -6.86 -13.57 5.34
N TYR A 75 -5.81 -12.83 5.71
CA TYR A 75 -5.90 -11.41 6.06
C TYR A 75 -6.45 -10.57 4.89
N LEU A 76 -5.88 -10.74 3.70
CA LEU A 76 -6.32 -9.99 2.51
C LEU A 76 -7.76 -10.34 2.10
N ASN A 77 -8.17 -11.60 2.26
CA ASN A 77 -9.56 -11.98 2.04
C ASN A 77 -10.49 -11.29 3.04
N GLY A 78 -10.11 -11.26 4.34
CA GLY A 78 -10.86 -10.54 5.37
C GLY A 78 -10.97 -9.04 5.09
N CYS A 79 -9.90 -8.40 4.62
CA CYS A 79 -9.92 -7.00 4.19
C CYS A 79 -10.96 -6.79 3.07
N ARG A 80 -10.95 -7.63 2.04
CA ARG A 80 -11.94 -7.56 0.96
C ARG A 80 -13.37 -7.73 1.47
N GLU A 81 -13.60 -8.71 2.32
CA GLU A 81 -14.94 -8.99 2.90
C GLU A 81 -15.44 -7.83 3.76
N ALA A 82 -14.54 -7.15 4.45
CA ALA A 82 -14.84 -5.93 5.22
C ALA A 82 -15.03 -4.68 4.34
N GLY A 83 -14.79 -4.77 3.03
CA GLY A 83 -14.98 -3.67 2.07
C GLY A 83 -13.76 -2.79 1.88
N TYR A 84 -12.59 -3.15 2.41
CA TYR A 84 -11.34 -2.44 2.14
C TYR A 84 -10.88 -2.69 0.71
N ASN A 85 -10.40 -1.64 0.06
CA ASN A 85 -9.86 -1.68 -1.30
C ASN A 85 -8.40 -1.25 -1.39
N VAL A 86 -7.81 -0.82 -0.27
CA VAL A 86 -6.39 -0.51 -0.13
C VAL A 86 -5.85 -1.11 1.16
N VAL A 87 -4.66 -1.72 1.10
CA VAL A 87 -3.90 -2.11 2.29
C VAL A 87 -2.54 -1.43 2.24
N GLN A 88 -2.20 -0.66 3.27
CA GLN A 88 -0.90 -0.02 3.41
C GLN A 88 0.10 -1.03 3.98
N VAL A 89 1.23 -1.22 3.30
CA VAL A 89 2.24 -2.22 3.65
C VAL A 89 3.64 -1.61 3.61
N GLN A 90 4.40 -1.78 4.68
CA GLN A 90 5.84 -1.50 4.67
C GLN A 90 6.55 -2.63 3.92
N THR A 91 7.40 -2.28 2.96
CA THR A 91 8.23 -3.29 2.31
C THR A 91 9.36 -3.76 3.20
N ILE A 92 9.98 -2.85 3.94
CA ILE A 92 11.01 -3.17 4.94
C ILE A 92 10.84 -2.32 6.21
N ASN A 93 10.94 -2.95 7.39
CA ASN A 93 10.88 -2.28 8.70
C ASN A 93 12.17 -2.50 9.50
N GLY A 94 13.25 -2.88 8.85
CA GLY A 94 14.59 -3.08 9.38
C GLY A 94 15.61 -3.07 8.26
N VAL A 95 16.89 -2.90 8.57
CA VAL A 95 17.98 -2.95 7.59
C VAL A 95 19.05 -3.91 8.11
N PRO A 96 19.00 -5.17 7.66
CA PRO A 96 17.97 -5.81 6.85
C PRO A 96 16.67 -6.12 7.62
N ALA A 97 15.53 -6.18 6.93
CA ALA A 97 14.31 -6.78 7.45
C ALA A 97 14.34 -8.31 7.27
N ILE A 98 13.57 -9.02 8.10
CA ILE A 98 13.47 -10.48 8.07
C ILE A 98 12.02 -10.86 7.88
N ASN A 99 11.69 -11.68 6.87
CA ASN A 99 10.34 -12.17 6.68
C ASN A 99 10.02 -13.37 7.59
N PHE A 100 8.75 -13.81 7.57
CA PHE A 100 8.27 -14.97 8.34
C PHE A 100 9.15 -16.24 8.13
N TYR A 101 9.74 -16.39 6.97
CA TYR A 101 10.56 -17.55 6.60
C TYR A 101 12.05 -17.39 6.95
N GLY A 102 12.42 -16.33 7.67
CA GLY A 102 13.81 -16.07 8.07
C GLY A 102 14.69 -15.53 6.94
N GLN A 103 14.10 -15.06 5.83
CA GLN A 103 14.84 -14.52 4.71
C GLN A 103 15.05 -13.01 4.86
N LEU A 104 16.24 -12.55 4.53
CA LEU A 104 16.60 -11.13 4.63
C LEU A 104 16.16 -10.34 3.38
N SER A 105 15.70 -9.11 3.60
CA SER A 105 15.30 -8.20 2.51
C SER A 105 16.48 -7.73 1.66
N ASN A 106 17.60 -7.47 2.29
CA ASN A 106 18.81 -6.89 1.69
C ASN A 106 20.07 -7.41 2.39
N PRO A 107 20.42 -8.70 2.20
CA PRO A 107 21.54 -9.36 2.89
C PRO A 107 22.90 -8.71 2.57
N ASP A 108 23.05 -8.14 1.37
CA ASP A 108 24.26 -7.50 0.89
C ASP A 108 24.14 -5.95 0.93
N GLY A 109 23.43 -5.42 1.94
CA GLY A 109 23.15 -4.00 2.05
C GLY A 109 22.15 -3.52 0.99
N TRP A 110 22.44 -2.41 0.32
CA TRP A 110 21.53 -1.81 -0.68
C TRP A 110 21.86 -2.26 -2.13
N ASP A 111 22.64 -3.33 -2.29
CA ASP A 111 22.84 -4.01 -3.58
C ASP A 111 21.80 -5.13 -3.74
N PHE A 112 20.90 -4.95 -4.70
CA PHE A 112 19.82 -5.88 -5.01
C PHE A 112 20.12 -6.77 -6.23
N SER A 113 21.32 -6.73 -6.78
CA SER A 113 21.70 -7.47 -8.00
C SER A 113 21.59 -8.99 -7.87
N GLU A 114 21.82 -9.52 -6.67
CA GLU A 114 21.84 -10.96 -6.37
C GLU A 114 20.59 -11.49 -5.65
N ILE A 115 19.56 -10.65 -5.50
CA ILE A 115 18.40 -10.96 -4.64
C ILE A 115 17.55 -12.14 -5.13
N ASN A 116 17.59 -12.46 -6.43
CA ASN A 116 16.78 -13.52 -7.03
C ASN A 116 17.57 -14.82 -7.25
N LYS A 117 18.30 -15.31 -6.25
CA LYS A 117 18.99 -16.62 -6.36
C LYS A 117 17.98 -17.72 -6.64
N LYS A 118 18.11 -18.38 -7.78
CA LYS A 118 17.21 -19.44 -8.23
C LYS A 118 17.06 -20.54 -7.18
N GLY A 119 15.82 -20.88 -6.85
CA GLY A 119 15.47 -22.05 -6.04
C GLY A 119 15.26 -21.81 -4.56
N VAL A 120 15.41 -20.60 -4.06
CA VAL A 120 15.09 -20.24 -2.66
C VAL A 120 13.91 -19.28 -2.66
N TYR A 121 12.87 -19.59 -1.88
CA TYR A 121 11.76 -18.67 -1.64
C TYR A 121 12.24 -17.55 -0.71
N GLY A 122 12.63 -16.43 -1.31
CA GLY A 122 13.25 -15.32 -0.62
C GLY A 122 12.26 -14.28 -0.06
N TYR A 123 12.80 -13.21 0.51
CA TYR A 123 12.01 -12.10 1.05
C TYR A 123 11.09 -11.47 -0.03
N TRP A 124 11.66 -11.19 -1.19
CA TRP A 124 10.96 -10.52 -2.28
C TRP A 124 10.00 -11.45 -3.03
N ASP A 125 10.22 -12.76 -3.03
CA ASP A 125 9.23 -13.73 -3.53
C ASP A 125 7.99 -13.76 -2.63
N HIS A 126 8.18 -13.53 -1.32
CA HIS A 126 7.07 -13.40 -0.38
C HIS A 126 6.31 -12.09 -0.58
N MET A 127 7.01 -10.99 -0.83
CA MET A 127 6.39 -9.71 -1.16
C MET A 127 5.59 -9.80 -2.48
N ASP A 128 6.14 -10.45 -3.52
CA ASP A 128 5.44 -10.71 -4.78
C ASP A 128 4.17 -11.53 -4.56
N TYR A 129 4.26 -12.55 -3.71
CA TYR A 129 3.10 -13.37 -3.35
C TYR A 129 1.99 -12.52 -2.71
N ILE A 130 2.33 -11.66 -1.76
CA ILE A 130 1.38 -10.76 -1.09
C ILE A 130 0.71 -9.82 -2.09
N ILE A 131 1.49 -9.18 -2.95
CA ILE A 131 0.99 -8.28 -4.00
C ILE A 131 0.03 -9.03 -4.92
N LYS A 132 0.41 -10.26 -5.32
CA LYS A 132 -0.45 -11.10 -6.19
C LYS A 132 -1.72 -11.56 -5.49
N GLN A 133 -1.67 -11.86 -4.19
CA GLN A 133 -2.88 -12.18 -3.44
C GLN A 133 -3.80 -10.96 -3.29
N ALA A 134 -3.25 -9.78 -3.03
CA ALA A 134 -4.02 -8.53 -3.02
C ALA A 134 -4.66 -8.25 -4.39
N GLU A 135 -3.92 -8.45 -5.49
CA GLU A 135 -4.45 -8.37 -6.86
C GLU A 135 -5.62 -9.34 -7.06
N ASN A 136 -5.49 -10.57 -6.60
CA ASN A 136 -6.56 -11.58 -6.71
C ASN A 136 -7.82 -11.15 -5.94
N GLN A 137 -7.68 -10.39 -4.86
CA GLN A 137 -8.77 -9.87 -4.05
C GLN A 137 -9.31 -8.51 -4.51
N GLY A 138 -8.73 -7.89 -5.54
CA GLY A 138 -9.13 -6.55 -6.00
C GLY A 138 -8.67 -5.42 -5.09
N ILE A 139 -7.58 -5.63 -4.35
CA ILE A 139 -7.02 -4.71 -3.35
C ILE A 139 -5.75 -4.06 -3.89
N TYR A 140 -5.65 -2.74 -3.77
CA TYR A 140 -4.39 -2.02 -3.96
C TYR A 140 -3.46 -2.20 -2.76
N ILE A 141 -2.17 -2.37 -3.03
CA ILE A 141 -1.12 -2.25 -2.02
C ILE A 141 -0.58 -0.81 -2.06
N ALA A 142 -0.86 -0.05 -1.02
CA ALA A 142 -0.20 1.23 -0.78
C ALA A 142 1.16 0.94 -0.15
N MET A 143 2.17 0.88 -1.03
CA MET A 143 3.51 0.39 -0.70
C MET A 143 4.35 1.51 -0.08
N VAL A 144 4.76 1.30 1.17
CA VAL A 144 5.72 2.15 1.87
C VAL A 144 7.10 1.51 1.74
N PRO A 145 7.99 2.02 0.89
CA PRO A 145 9.28 1.38 0.60
C PRO A 145 10.14 1.12 1.83
N ILE A 146 10.22 2.08 2.72
CA ILE A 146 10.96 2.00 3.96
C ILE A 146 10.29 2.87 5.03
N TRP A 147 10.27 2.39 6.28
CA TRP A 147 9.71 3.20 7.35
C TRP A 147 10.59 4.41 7.68
N GLY A 148 9.97 5.57 7.83
CA GLY A 148 10.66 6.84 8.00
C GLY A 148 11.65 6.90 9.15
N GLY A 149 11.41 6.15 10.23
CA GLY A 149 12.32 6.03 11.36
C GLY A 149 13.70 5.50 10.99
N LEU A 150 13.79 4.60 9.99
CA LEU A 150 15.06 4.03 9.52
C LEU A 150 15.87 5.07 8.73
N VAL A 151 15.20 5.86 7.88
CA VAL A 151 15.83 6.95 7.15
C VAL A 151 16.29 8.05 8.11
N LYS A 152 15.45 8.41 9.11
CA LYS A 152 15.81 9.34 10.18
C LYS A 152 17.02 8.87 10.96
N ALA A 153 17.18 7.59 11.19
CA ALA A 153 18.32 6.99 11.87
C ALA A 153 19.60 6.96 11.03
N GLY A 154 19.56 7.42 9.76
CA GLY A 154 20.72 7.46 8.87
C GLY A 154 21.09 6.11 8.26
N LEU A 155 20.17 5.15 8.26
CA LEU A 155 20.40 3.79 7.73
C LEU A 155 20.30 3.72 6.20
N MET A 156 20.12 4.84 5.51
CA MET A 156 20.01 4.94 4.06
C MET A 156 20.68 6.21 3.57
N SER A 157 21.68 6.09 2.72
CA SER A 157 22.26 7.21 1.99
C SER A 157 21.38 7.62 0.79
N VAL A 158 21.72 8.72 0.13
CA VAL A 158 21.04 9.15 -1.11
C VAL A 158 21.22 8.13 -2.24
N ASP A 159 22.40 7.53 -2.34
CA ASP A 159 22.67 6.54 -3.38
C ASP A 159 21.97 5.20 -3.09
N ASP A 160 21.87 4.80 -1.82
CA ASP A 160 21.05 3.65 -1.40
C ASP A 160 19.57 3.88 -1.75
N ALA A 161 19.07 5.09 -1.51
CA ALA A 161 17.70 5.47 -1.84
C ALA A 161 17.42 5.36 -3.35
N LYS A 162 18.37 5.74 -4.20
CA LYS A 162 18.28 5.56 -5.67
C LYS A 162 18.31 4.07 -6.05
N ALA A 163 19.27 3.30 -5.51
CA ALA A 163 19.41 1.88 -5.81
C ALA A 163 18.15 1.11 -5.42
N TYR A 164 17.63 1.36 -4.23
CA TYR A 164 16.42 0.74 -3.74
C TYR A 164 15.17 1.16 -4.52
N GLY A 165 15.02 2.45 -4.79
CA GLY A 165 13.93 2.96 -5.61
C GLY A 165 13.93 2.38 -7.02
N LYS A 166 15.10 2.20 -7.63
CA LYS A 166 15.25 1.53 -8.93
C LYS A 166 14.79 0.07 -8.85
N PHE A 167 15.28 -0.68 -7.88
CA PHE A 167 14.90 -2.08 -7.67
C PHE A 167 13.39 -2.25 -7.53
N LEU A 168 12.75 -1.47 -6.68
CA LEU A 168 11.30 -1.55 -6.45
C LEU A 168 10.51 -1.19 -7.72
N ALA A 169 10.90 -0.12 -8.39
CA ALA A 169 10.20 0.33 -9.59
C ALA A 169 10.31 -0.68 -10.74
N GLU A 170 11.50 -1.23 -10.98
CA GLU A 170 11.72 -2.27 -12.01
C GLU A 170 10.91 -3.53 -11.71
N ARG A 171 10.74 -3.89 -10.42
CA ARG A 171 10.02 -5.08 -10.00
C ARG A 171 8.49 -4.92 -10.10
N TYR A 172 7.95 -3.76 -9.76
CA TYR A 172 6.50 -3.59 -9.53
C TYR A 172 5.78 -2.67 -10.52
N LYS A 173 6.47 -2.00 -11.44
CA LYS A 173 5.85 -1.07 -12.42
C LYS A 173 4.73 -1.68 -13.26
N ASP A 174 4.72 -3.00 -13.43
CA ASP A 174 3.73 -3.73 -14.22
C ASP A 174 2.65 -4.42 -13.36
N SER A 175 2.72 -4.32 -12.04
CA SER A 175 1.71 -4.81 -11.11
C SER A 175 0.55 -3.81 -11.04
N PRO A 176 -0.70 -4.18 -11.41
CA PRO A 176 -1.77 -3.18 -11.60
C PRO A 176 -2.28 -2.55 -10.32
N ASN A 177 -1.90 -3.08 -9.17
CA ASN A 177 -2.46 -2.79 -7.87
C ASN A 177 -1.47 -2.13 -6.90
N ILE A 178 -0.57 -1.30 -7.39
CA ILE A 178 0.39 -0.56 -6.54
C ILE A 178 0.00 0.91 -6.45
N ILE A 179 0.21 1.49 -5.27
CA ILE A 179 0.26 2.93 -5.01
C ILE A 179 1.51 3.18 -4.18
N TRP A 180 2.37 4.09 -4.61
CA TRP A 180 3.59 4.41 -3.87
C TRP A 180 3.31 5.39 -2.74
N VAL A 181 3.85 5.13 -1.54
CA VAL A 181 3.71 6.02 -0.39
C VAL A 181 5.07 6.20 0.28
N MET A 182 5.70 7.33 0.06
CA MET A 182 6.96 7.67 0.73
C MET A 182 6.73 7.99 2.21
N GLY A 183 7.77 8.06 3.02
CA GLY A 183 7.69 8.53 4.41
C GLY A 183 7.44 7.42 5.44
N GLY A 184 6.47 7.63 6.33
CA GLY A 184 6.14 6.75 7.46
C GLY A 184 6.52 7.36 8.80
N ASP A 185 5.58 8.09 9.42
CA ASP A 185 5.70 8.75 10.73
C ASP A 185 6.94 9.66 10.90
N VAL A 186 7.36 10.32 9.82
CA VAL A 186 8.50 11.24 9.83
C VAL A 186 8.14 12.54 9.13
N LYS A 187 8.68 13.66 9.63
CA LYS A 187 8.57 14.97 8.97
C LYS A 187 9.39 14.95 7.68
N GLY A 188 8.87 15.55 6.61
CA GLY A 188 9.50 15.50 5.29
C GLY A 188 10.79 16.30 5.17
N ASP A 189 11.08 17.20 6.12
CA ASP A 189 12.35 17.92 6.25
C ASP A 189 13.46 17.08 6.91
N ILE A 190 13.13 15.90 7.41
CA ILE A 190 14.13 14.94 7.89
C ILE A 190 14.64 14.12 6.72
N ASN A 191 15.92 14.33 6.40
CA ASN A 191 16.61 13.67 5.29
C ASN A 191 15.85 13.80 3.93
N PRO A 192 15.46 15.01 3.51
CA PRO A 192 14.62 15.23 2.33
C PRO A 192 15.27 14.74 1.03
N ASP A 193 16.59 14.71 0.97
CA ASP A 193 17.32 14.26 -0.22
C ASP A 193 17.13 12.77 -0.50
N GLN A 194 17.05 11.94 0.54
CA GLN A 194 16.78 10.52 0.41
C GLN A 194 15.35 10.29 -0.14
N TRP A 195 14.37 11.00 0.41
CA TRP A 195 12.98 10.92 -0.07
C TRP A 195 12.87 11.37 -1.53
N ASN A 196 13.45 12.50 -1.87
CA ASN A 196 13.45 13.02 -3.24
C ASN A 196 14.19 12.09 -4.21
N ALA A 197 15.34 11.54 -3.80
CA ALA A 197 16.12 10.63 -4.64
C ALA A 197 15.34 9.34 -4.94
N MET A 198 14.77 8.70 -3.91
CA MET A 198 13.97 7.48 -4.07
C MET A 198 12.74 7.74 -4.94
N ALA A 199 11.94 8.75 -4.59
CA ALA A 199 10.69 9.07 -5.28
C ALA A 199 10.92 9.42 -6.75
N ARG A 200 11.91 10.27 -7.06
CA ARG A 200 12.25 10.60 -8.46
C ARG A 200 12.75 9.40 -9.22
N THR A 201 13.54 8.54 -8.60
CA THR A 201 14.02 7.31 -9.25
C THR A 201 12.84 6.39 -9.57
N ILE A 202 11.94 6.14 -8.62
CA ILE A 202 10.73 5.35 -8.88
C ILE A 202 9.93 5.98 -10.02
N LYS A 203 9.60 7.26 -9.97
CA LYS A 203 8.79 7.95 -11.00
C LYS A 203 9.50 8.06 -12.36
N SER A 204 10.82 7.94 -12.40
CA SER A 204 11.55 7.90 -13.69
C SER A 204 11.32 6.59 -14.44
N ILE A 205 11.10 5.50 -13.73
CA ILE A 205 10.94 4.13 -14.24
C ILE A 205 9.45 3.74 -14.33
N ASP A 206 8.72 3.97 -13.24
CA ASP A 206 7.30 3.66 -13.12
C ASP A 206 6.44 4.90 -13.47
N LYS A 207 5.77 4.82 -14.62
CA LYS A 207 4.84 5.84 -15.12
C LYS A 207 3.38 5.45 -14.90
N ASN A 208 3.13 4.34 -14.23
CA ASN A 208 1.80 3.77 -14.12
C ASN A 208 1.09 4.12 -12.82
N HIS A 209 1.86 4.30 -11.74
CA HIS A 209 1.30 4.35 -10.40
C HIS A 209 1.39 5.75 -9.77
N LEU A 210 0.38 6.08 -9.00
CA LEU A 210 0.34 7.28 -8.18
C LEU A 210 1.32 7.18 -7.02
N MET A 211 1.80 8.34 -6.57
CA MET A 211 2.71 8.47 -5.44
C MET A 211 2.28 9.57 -4.48
N SER A 212 2.35 9.27 -3.18
CA SER A 212 2.10 10.22 -2.09
C SER A 212 3.20 10.13 -1.03
N TYR A 213 3.02 10.87 0.07
CA TYR A 213 3.92 10.86 1.21
C TYR A 213 3.13 10.74 2.51
N HIS A 214 3.43 9.70 3.30
CA HIS A 214 2.88 9.47 4.63
C HIS A 214 3.61 10.34 5.66
N PRO A 215 3.00 11.41 6.15
CA PRO A 215 3.68 12.38 7.00
C PRO A 215 3.71 11.94 8.47
N PHE A 216 4.39 12.72 9.30
CA PHE A 216 4.34 12.62 10.75
C PHE A 216 2.94 12.95 11.27
N GLY A 217 2.56 12.39 12.41
CA GLY A 217 1.25 12.62 13.03
C GLY A 217 0.93 14.11 13.21
N ARG A 218 -0.31 14.49 12.90
CA ARG A 218 -0.82 15.86 12.90
C ARG A 218 -0.13 16.80 11.90
N THR A 219 0.34 16.26 10.78
CA THR A 219 0.92 17.02 9.67
C THR A 219 0.36 16.55 8.34
N SER A 220 0.72 17.26 7.29
CA SER A 220 0.35 16.92 5.92
C SER A 220 1.57 16.95 5.01
N SER A 221 1.56 16.16 3.95
CA SER A 221 2.59 16.19 2.89
C SER A 221 2.74 17.56 2.24
N ILE A 222 1.70 18.41 2.30
CA ILE A 222 1.76 19.79 1.80
C ILE A 222 2.88 20.62 2.44
N ASN A 223 3.23 20.29 3.68
CA ASN A 223 4.22 21.04 4.43
C ASN A 223 5.63 20.98 3.80
N TRP A 224 5.91 19.90 3.04
CA TRP A 224 7.25 19.67 2.50
C TRP A 224 7.30 19.37 1.01
N PHE A 225 6.33 18.61 0.51
CA PHE A 225 6.43 18.01 -0.82
C PHE A 225 5.33 18.42 -1.80
N HIS A 226 4.49 19.40 -1.46
CA HIS A 226 3.40 19.82 -2.35
C HIS A 226 3.89 20.18 -3.75
N ASN A 227 5.01 20.88 -3.85
CA ASN A 227 5.59 21.31 -5.12
C ASN A 227 6.54 20.26 -5.75
N ALA A 228 6.71 19.11 -5.11
CA ALA A 228 7.52 18.04 -5.69
C ALA A 228 6.80 17.43 -6.91
N GLU A 229 7.52 17.28 -8.01
CA GLU A 229 6.98 16.74 -9.28
C GLU A 229 6.53 15.28 -9.13
N TRP A 230 7.16 14.54 -8.21
CA TRP A 230 6.84 13.15 -7.98
C TRP A 230 5.59 12.94 -7.13
N LEU A 231 5.11 13.93 -6.37
CA LEU A 231 3.92 13.85 -5.54
C LEU A 231 2.67 14.05 -6.41
N ASP A 232 1.84 13.04 -6.53
CA ASP A 232 0.60 13.10 -7.32
C ASP A 232 -0.58 13.60 -6.50
N PHE A 233 -0.68 13.21 -5.23
CA PHE A 233 -1.75 13.65 -4.32
C PHE A 233 -1.24 13.84 -2.89
N ASN A 234 -1.88 14.74 -2.17
CA ASN A 234 -1.54 15.01 -0.78
C ASN A 234 -2.15 13.98 0.17
N MET A 235 -1.39 13.67 1.23
CA MET A 235 -1.83 12.84 2.34
C MET A 235 -1.60 13.61 3.64
N PHE A 236 -2.48 13.43 4.62
CA PHE A 236 -2.29 13.92 5.97
C PHE A 236 -2.50 12.81 6.97
N GLN A 237 -1.90 12.95 8.14
CA GLN A 237 -2.12 12.06 9.28
C GLN A 237 -2.65 12.89 10.45
N SER A 238 -3.89 12.65 10.86
CA SER A 238 -4.51 13.32 12.01
C SER A 238 -3.95 12.82 13.36
N GLY A 239 -3.26 11.69 13.35
CA GLY A 239 -2.66 11.06 14.52
C GLY A 239 -3.61 10.12 15.27
N HIS A 240 -3.08 9.46 16.30
CA HIS A 240 -3.79 8.45 17.09
C HIS A 240 -4.37 8.99 18.40
N ARG A 241 -4.43 10.31 18.55
CA ARG A 241 -4.85 10.94 19.79
C ARG A 241 -6.25 11.51 19.69
N ARG A 242 -6.95 11.44 20.80
CA ARG A 242 -8.20 12.19 20.95
C ARG A 242 -7.88 13.69 21.06
N TYR A 243 -8.88 14.52 20.75
CA TYR A 243 -8.77 15.98 20.76
C TYR A 243 -8.35 16.55 22.14
N ASP A 244 -8.69 15.86 23.24
CA ASP A 244 -8.38 16.25 24.62
C ASP A 244 -6.96 15.84 25.09
N GLN A 245 -6.20 15.13 24.25
CA GLN A 245 -4.85 14.66 24.57
C GLN A 245 -3.80 15.64 24.07
N VAL A 246 -3.18 16.36 25.01
CA VAL A 246 -2.05 17.25 24.72
C VAL A 246 -0.74 16.46 24.83
N ARG A 247 0.15 16.62 23.85
CA ARG A 247 1.49 16.06 23.91
C ARG A 247 2.40 16.99 24.72
N GLY A 248 3.10 16.42 25.73
CA GLY A 248 4.02 17.16 26.56
C GLY A 248 5.45 17.29 26.02
N ASP A 249 5.72 16.93 24.78
CA ASP A 249 7.07 16.73 24.22
C ASP A 249 7.44 17.71 23.10
N GLY A 250 6.87 18.92 23.11
CA GLY A 250 7.24 19.99 22.17
C GLY A 250 6.80 19.69 20.74
N ASP A 251 5.74 18.93 20.56
CA ASP A 251 5.08 18.79 19.29
C ASP A 251 4.48 20.16 18.92
N ASP A 252 5.21 20.94 18.13
CA ASP A 252 4.93 22.33 17.72
C ASP A 252 3.68 22.48 16.91
N THR A 253 2.97 21.44 16.72
CA THR A 253 1.69 21.46 16.07
C THR A 253 0.62 22.02 17.03
N ALA A 254 0.94 23.11 17.71
CA ALA A 254 -0.04 23.97 18.37
C ALA A 254 -1.13 24.48 17.39
N GLN A 255 -0.87 24.30 16.08
CA GLN A 255 -1.84 24.40 14.99
C GLN A 255 -2.32 23.02 14.53
N ALA A 256 -1.88 21.96 15.19
CA ALA A 256 -2.35 20.65 14.84
C ALA A 256 -3.84 20.61 15.15
N ALA A 257 -4.58 20.56 14.10
CA ALA A 257 -5.98 20.26 14.11
C ALA A 257 -6.22 19.11 15.08
N GLN A 258 -7.13 19.28 15.99
CA GLN A 258 -7.66 18.21 16.81
C GLN A 258 -8.26 17.17 15.87
N ALA A 259 -8.40 15.91 16.29
CA ALA A 259 -8.94 14.86 15.42
C ALA A 259 -10.29 15.26 14.76
N GLU A 260 -11.03 16.13 15.40
CA GLU A 260 -12.28 16.72 14.91
C GLU A 260 -12.08 17.74 13.78
N ASP A 261 -10.85 18.21 13.58
CA ASP A 261 -10.51 19.26 12.61
C ASP A 261 -9.89 18.69 11.33
N ASN A 262 -10.12 17.40 10.99
CA ASN A 262 -9.59 16.77 9.78
C ASN A 262 -9.93 17.54 8.50
N TRP A 263 -11.06 18.22 8.47
CA TRP A 263 -11.50 19.10 7.39
C TRP A 263 -10.50 20.23 7.10
N ARG A 264 -9.75 20.72 8.12
CA ARG A 264 -8.76 21.78 7.95
C ARG A 264 -7.57 21.32 7.08
N TYR A 265 -7.13 20.05 7.21
CA TYR A 265 -6.11 19.51 6.30
C TYR A 265 -6.61 19.45 4.87
N VAL A 266 -7.87 19.08 4.69
CA VAL A 266 -8.50 19.04 3.37
C VAL A 266 -8.62 20.45 2.78
N GLU A 267 -9.10 21.43 3.54
CA GLU A 267 -9.18 22.83 3.09
C GLU A 267 -7.80 23.40 2.73
N ALA A 268 -6.80 23.18 3.59
CA ALA A 268 -5.44 23.61 3.33
C ALA A 268 -4.90 23.00 2.02
N GLY A 269 -5.12 21.70 1.80
CA GLY A 269 -4.73 21.02 0.56
C GLY A 269 -5.45 21.56 -0.67
N LEU A 270 -6.76 21.79 -0.57
CA LEU A 270 -7.57 22.32 -1.68
C LEU A 270 -7.23 23.80 -2.03
N ALA A 271 -6.74 24.56 -1.06
CA ALA A 271 -6.26 25.95 -1.28
C ALA A 271 -4.94 26.01 -2.03
N MET A 272 -4.13 24.94 -1.98
CA MET A 272 -2.82 24.89 -2.66
C MET A 272 -2.95 24.84 -4.19
N LYS A 273 -1.92 25.34 -4.88
CA LYS A 273 -1.82 25.29 -6.35
C LYS A 273 -0.46 24.72 -6.77
N PRO A 274 -0.44 23.83 -7.78
CA PRO A 274 -1.61 23.15 -8.34
C PRO A 274 -2.31 22.28 -7.28
N ARG A 275 -3.57 21.95 -7.46
CA ARG A 275 -4.25 20.97 -6.59
C ARG A 275 -3.66 19.57 -6.80
N LYS A 276 -3.51 18.85 -5.72
CA LYS A 276 -2.98 17.48 -5.70
C LYS A 276 -3.76 16.62 -4.73
#